data_a074b3d5f5d3e11f2f5c4ccd78430ddd
#
_entry.id   a074b3d5f5d3e11f2f5c4ccd78430ddd
#
_cell.length_a   1.000
_cell.length_b   1.000
_cell.length_c   1.000
_cell.angle_alpha   90.00
_cell.angle_beta   90.00
_cell.angle_gamma   90.00
#
_symmetry.space_group_name_H-M   'P 1'
#
loop_
_entity.id
_entity.type
_entity.pdbx_description
1 polymer ?
#
loop_
_entity_poly.entity_id
_entity_poly.type
_entity_poly.pdbx_seq_one_letter_code
_entity_poly.pdbx_strand_id
1 'polypeptide(L)'
;MSINKLLEDNPSFHSWDSGEIANFGVSDKVVKYIYSKLKSGFSTIETGSGKSTFAFLTAGCNHIAISPNKLEEERIRKYCQENNIESNFKFICGSSTEELPCLVNEINHFDLIFIDGAHRYPFAEIDYHYTEKKLRVGGYLVLDDVHLPSVRNLFLFLKKEKNWQLETIIEHTAFFIKTSEEVIIDDWQNQGINQNFKKVESFKNYIKSLIKQFLRIK
;
A
#
# COMPACT_ATOMS: atom_id res chain seq x y z
N MET A 1 23.34 10.90 -1.52
CA MET A 1 22.94 11.12 -0.10
C MET A 1 22.76 9.79 0.60
N SER A 2 22.93 9.68 1.93
CA SER A 2 22.64 8.45 2.67
C SER A 2 21.25 8.53 3.33
N ILE A 3 20.60 7.36 3.56
CA ILE A 3 19.33 7.30 4.26
C ILE A 3 19.43 7.85 5.69
N ASN A 4 20.58 7.68 6.36
CA ASN A 4 20.77 8.22 7.72
C ASN A 4 20.74 9.75 7.75
N LYS A 5 21.35 10.41 6.75
CA LYS A 5 21.30 11.86 6.64
C LYS A 5 19.87 12.37 6.41
N LEU A 6 19.08 11.68 5.56
CA LEU A 6 17.66 12.01 5.37
C LEU A 6 16.89 12.01 6.69
N LEU A 7 17.13 10.99 7.53
CA LEU A 7 16.43 10.83 8.79
C LEU A 7 16.88 11.82 9.85
N GLU A 8 18.17 12.22 9.83
CA GLU A 8 18.71 13.29 10.68
C GLU A 8 18.13 14.66 10.29
N ASP A 9 18.07 14.95 9.00
CA ASP A 9 17.51 16.21 8.48
C ASP A 9 16.00 16.30 8.76
N ASN A 10 15.32 15.17 8.84
CA ASN A 10 13.87 15.03 9.10
C ASN A 10 13.01 16.08 8.39
N PRO A 11 13.13 16.21 7.07
CA PRO A 11 12.45 17.26 6.32
C PRO A 11 10.92 17.07 6.38
N SER A 12 10.21 18.17 6.59
CA SER A 12 8.74 18.19 6.59
C SER A 12 8.22 18.70 5.26
N PHE A 13 7.35 17.91 4.61
CA PHE A 13 6.83 18.20 3.28
C PHE A 13 5.34 18.51 3.28
N HIS A 14 4.64 18.08 4.30
CA HIS A 14 3.20 18.31 4.42
C HIS A 14 2.89 19.65 5.06
N SER A 15 1.78 20.23 4.67
CA SER A 15 1.19 21.38 5.34
C SER A 15 -0.32 21.22 5.42
N TRP A 16 -0.89 21.73 6.50
CA TRP A 16 -2.33 21.92 6.58
C TRP A 16 -2.79 22.96 5.56
N ASP A 17 -4.08 23.00 5.27
CA ASP A 17 -4.68 24.05 4.44
C ASP A 17 -4.41 25.46 4.98
N SER A 18 -4.15 25.58 6.29
CA SER A 18 -3.68 26.80 6.95
C SER A 18 -2.27 27.24 6.55
N GLY A 19 -1.50 26.39 5.85
CA GLY A 19 -0.09 26.62 5.53
C GLY A 19 0.89 26.22 6.64
N GLU A 20 0.40 25.81 7.82
CA GLU A 20 1.25 25.29 8.90
C GLU A 20 1.83 23.92 8.53
N ILE A 21 3.11 23.70 8.88
CA ILE A 21 3.79 22.45 8.64
C ILE A 21 3.11 21.33 9.44
N ALA A 22 2.75 20.24 8.76
CA ALA A 22 2.18 19.06 9.36
C ALA A 22 3.17 17.90 9.32
N ASN A 23 3.35 17.21 10.43
CA ASN A 23 4.16 16.01 10.53
C ASN A 23 3.28 14.77 10.32
N PHE A 24 2.79 14.61 9.10
CA PHE A 24 2.24 13.34 8.67
C PHE A 24 3.34 12.52 8.02
N GLY A 25 3.37 11.26 8.25
CA GLY A 25 4.28 10.38 7.54
C GLY A 25 4.70 9.18 8.38
N VAL A 26 5.15 8.19 7.66
CA VAL A 26 5.65 6.95 8.25
C VAL A 26 6.88 7.20 9.12
N SER A 27 7.05 6.36 10.14
CA SER A 27 8.17 6.47 11.07
C SER A 27 9.52 6.16 10.40
N ASP A 28 10.57 6.60 11.04
CA ASP A 28 11.95 6.34 10.59
C ASP A 28 12.25 4.84 10.47
N LYS A 29 11.64 4.00 11.31
CA LYS A 29 11.80 2.54 11.23
C LYS A 29 11.19 1.99 9.95
N VAL A 30 10.01 2.47 9.57
CA VAL A 30 9.34 2.11 8.32
C VAL A 30 10.15 2.57 7.12
N VAL A 31 10.61 3.83 7.11
CA VAL A 31 11.45 4.39 6.04
C VAL A 31 12.74 3.58 5.86
N LYS A 32 13.43 3.24 6.96
CA LYS A 32 14.64 2.39 6.92
C LYS A 32 14.35 1.01 6.38
N TYR A 33 13.22 0.42 6.75
CA TYR A 33 12.86 -0.90 6.29
C TYR A 33 12.49 -0.90 4.80
N ILE A 34 11.69 0.06 4.33
CA ILE A 34 11.45 0.27 2.90
C ILE A 34 12.79 0.37 2.17
N TYR A 35 13.67 1.27 2.62
CA TYR A 35 14.99 1.46 1.99
C TYR A 35 15.80 0.17 1.90
N SER A 36 15.74 -0.69 2.92
CA SER A 36 16.46 -1.97 2.93
C SER A 36 16.00 -2.98 1.86
N LYS A 37 14.79 -2.78 1.31
CA LYS A 37 14.21 -3.62 0.25
C LYS A 37 14.47 -3.09 -1.15
N LEU A 38 14.99 -1.86 -1.26
CA LEU A 38 15.18 -1.19 -2.54
C LEU A 38 16.52 -1.52 -3.17
N LYS A 39 16.55 -1.46 -4.50
CA LYS A 39 17.78 -1.53 -5.32
C LYS A 39 17.70 -0.44 -6.37
N SER A 40 18.86 0.10 -6.74
CA SER A 40 18.94 1.06 -7.84
C SER A 40 18.34 0.49 -9.12
N GLY A 41 17.56 1.32 -9.81
CA GLY A 41 16.85 0.95 -11.02
C GLY A 41 15.50 0.27 -10.81
N PHE A 42 15.09 -0.05 -9.55
CA PHE A 42 13.75 -0.57 -9.28
C PHE A 42 12.67 0.41 -9.78
N SER A 43 11.61 -0.16 -10.35
CA SER A 43 10.38 0.57 -10.68
C SER A 43 9.44 0.55 -9.48
N THR A 44 9.14 1.71 -8.94
CA THR A 44 8.38 1.83 -7.69
C THR A 44 7.29 2.88 -7.81
N ILE A 45 6.20 2.67 -7.07
CA ILE A 45 5.09 3.63 -6.99
C ILE A 45 4.64 3.78 -5.55
N GLU A 46 4.27 5.01 -5.20
CA GLU A 46 3.52 5.27 -3.97
C GLU A 46 2.26 6.10 -4.26
N THR A 47 1.19 5.83 -3.53
CA THR A 47 0.06 6.75 -3.36
C THR A 47 0.27 7.53 -2.08
N GLY A 48 0.15 8.86 -2.16
CA GLY A 48 0.73 9.78 -1.20
C GLY A 48 2.14 10.21 -1.62
N SER A 49 2.74 11.08 -0.86
CA SER A 49 4.14 11.51 -0.99
C SER A 49 4.64 12.06 0.34
N GLY A 50 5.93 12.00 0.59
CA GLY A 50 6.48 12.50 1.85
C GLY A 50 7.90 12.04 2.11
N LYS A 51 8.21 11.73 3.37
CA LYS A 51 9.53 11.23 3.78
C LYS A 51 9.86 9.89 3.13
N SER A 52 8.87 9.03 2.89
CA SER A 52 9.01 7.75 2.16
C SER A 52 9.54 7.94 0.75
N THR A 53 9.06 8.98 0.02
CA THR A 53 9.51 9.32 -1.32
C THR A 53 11.03 9.37 -1.42
N PHE A 54 11.68 9.96 -0.42
CA PHE A 54 13.15 10.07 -0.43
C PHE A 54 13.88 8.76 -0.22
N ALA A 55 13.27 7.77 0.43
CA ALA A 55 13.84 6.44 0.50
C ALA A 55 14.01 5.86 -0.91
N PHE A 56 12.98 5.99 -1.75
CA PHE A 56 13.00 5.54 -3.14
C PHE A 56 14.03 6.31 -3.97
N LEU A 57 14.01 7.64 -3.86
CA LEU A 57 14.90 8.51 -4.63
C LEU A 57 16.38 8.31 -4.24
N THR A 58 16.67 8.22 -2.93
CA THR A 58 18.02 7.99 -2.42
C THR A 58 18.55 6.60 -2.80
N ALA A 59 17.68 5.60 -2.94
CA ALA A 59 18.04 4.28 -3.43
C ALA A 59 18.29 4.23 -4.95
N GLY A 60 17.98 5.30 -5.69
CA GLY A 60 18.12 5.37 -7.16
C GLY A 60 17.04 4.63 -7.91
N CYS A 61 15.83 4.58 -7.37
CA CYS A 61 14.68 3.95 -8.03
C CYS A 61 14.11 4.86 -9.14
N ASN A 62 13.45 4.22 -10.14
CA ASN A 62 12.52 4.89 -11.04
C ASN A 62 11.19 5.01 -10.29
N HIS A 63 10.95 6.16 -9.70
CA HIS A 63 9.89 6.32 -8.72
C HIS A 63 8.74 7.22 -9.21
N ILE A 64 7.51 6.77 -8.96
CA ILE A 64 6.28 7.52 -9.22
C ILE A 64 5.59 7.77 -7.88
N ALA A 65 5.27 9.04 -7.59
CA ALA A 65 4.41 9.42 -6.48
C ALA A 65 3.13 10.09 -7.00
N ILE A 66 1.99 9.75 -6.42
CA ILE A 66 0.69 10.34 -6.74
C ILE A 66 0.16 11.04 -5.50
N SER A 67 0.04 12.36 -5.54
CA SER A 67 -0.52 13.15 -4.45
C SER A 67 -1.29 14.37 -5.00
N PRO A 68 -2.40 14.77 -4.41
CA PRO A 68 -3.17 15.93 -4.88
C PRO A 68 -2.50 17.28 -4.56
N ASN A 69 -1.45 17.28 -3.73
CA ASN A 69 -0.81 18.52 -3.27
C ASN A 69 0.45 18.86 -4.09
N LYS A 70 0.30 19.80 -5.02
CA LYS A 70 1.41 20.24 -5.87
C LYS A 70 2.59 20.86 -5.08
N LEU A 71 2.34 21.46 -3.93
CA LEU A 71 3.42 22.04 -3.11
C LEU A 71 4.36 20.97 -2.56
N GLU A 72 3.90 19.74 -2.40
CA GLU A 72 4.76 18.61 -2.03
C GLU A 72 5.79 18.32 -3.12
N GLU A 73 5.38 18.32 -4.40
CA GLU A 73 6.31 18.16 -5.51
C GLU A 73 7.43 19.20 -5.47
N GLU A 74 7.07 20.46 -5.30
CA GLU A 74 8.06 21.57 -5.30
C GLU A 74 9.07 21.41 -4.14
N ARG A 75 8.58 21.04 -2.96
CA ARG A 75 9.42 20.80 -1.77
C ARG A 75 10.32 19.58 -1.95
N ILE A 76 9.79 18.48 -2.51
CA ILE A 76 10.57 17.28 -2.79
C ILE A 76 11.68 17.59 -3.80
N ARG A 77 11.36 18.24 -4.93
CA ARG A 77 12.36 18.59 -5.94
C ARG A 77 13.43 19.53 -5.41
N LYS A 78 13.05 20.54 -4.61
CA LYS A 78 13.98 21.45 -3.95
C LYS A 78 14.95 20.70 -3.04
N TYR A 79 14.44 19.83 -2.17
CA TYR A 79 15.28 19.03 -1.29
C TYR A 79 16.24 18.11 -2.06
N CYS A 80 15.77 17.50 -3.15
CA CYS A 80 16.61 16.68 -4.02
C CYS A 80 17.76 17.50 -4.62
N GLN A 81 17.50 18.71 -5.11
CA GLN A 81 18.51 19.61 -5.66
C GLN A 81 19.55 20.02 -4.59
N GLU A 82 19.09 20.42 -3.41
CA GLU A 82 19.96 20.84 -2.30
C GLU A 82 20.87 19.71 -1.79
N ASN A 83 20.43 18.44 -1.95
CA ASN A 83 21.16 17.27 -1.47
C ASN A 83 21.81 16.43 -2.59
N ASN A 84 21.84 16.92 -3.82
CA ASN A 84 22.39 16.23 -5.00
C ASN A 84 21.82 14.80 -5.16
N ILE A 85 20.51 14.64 -5.02
CA ILE A 85 19.80 13.39 -5.27
C ILE A 85 19.40 13.39 -6.74
N GLU A 86 20.16 12.64 -7.55
CA GLU A 86 19.79 12.37 -8.94
C GLU A 86 18.88 11.16 -8.98
N SER A 87 17.66 11.35 -9.49
CA SER A 87 16.67 10.28 -9.53
C SER A 87 15.71 10.43 -10.70
N ASN A 88 15.24 9.31 -11.21
CA ASN A 88 14.15 9.29 -12.17
C ASN A 88 12.82 9.37 -11.40
N PHE A 89 12.36 10.61 -11.18
CA PHE A 89 11.19 10.91 -10.36
C PHE A 89 10.06 11.52 -11.19
N LYS A 90 8.93 10.83 -11.23
CA LYS A 90 7.66 11.31 -11.80
C LYS A 90 6.70 11.60 -10.66
N PHE A 91 6.31 12.87 -10.51
CA PHE A 91 5.23 13.27 -9.62
C PHE A 91 3.96 13.46 -10.44
N ILE A 92 2.84 12.88 -9.98
CA ILE A 92 1.54 13.04 -10.59
C ILE A 92 0.65 13.78 -9.58
N CYS A 93 0.29 15.02 -9.94
CA CYS A 93 -0.56 15.86 -9.11
C CYS A 93 -2.03 15.53 -9.38
N GLY A 94 -2.63 14.68 -8.53
CA GLY A 94 -4.01 14.25 -8.70
C GLY A 94 -4.44 13.25 -7.64
N SER A 95 -5.69 12.82 -7.72
CA SER A 95 -6.20 11.71 -6.92
C SER A 95 -5.74 10.38 -7.50
N SER A 96 -5.24 9.48 -6.67
CA SER A 96 -4.85 8.12 -7.11
C SER A 96 -5.99 7.39 -7.82
N THR A 97 -7.23 7.60 -7.39
CA THR A 97 -8.42 6.99 -8.00
C THR A 97 -8.70 7.44 -9.43
N GLU A 98 -8.21 8.63 -9.81
CA GLU A 98 -8.36 9.20 -11.16
C GLU A 98 -7.14 8.90 -12.03
N GLU A 99 -5.94 8.95 -11.45
CA GLU A 99 -4.68 8.84 -12.18
C GLU A 99 -4.27 7.38 -12.44
N LEU A 100 -4.45 6.47 -11.48
CA LEU A 100 -4.02 5.08 -11.60
C LEU A 100 -4.64 4.34 -12.78
N PRO A 101 -5.95 4.48 -13.11
CA PRO A 101 -6.57 3.76 -14.22
C PRO A 101 -5.88 3.99 -15.58
N CYS A 102 -5.35 5.19 -15.81
CA CYS A 102 -4.61 5.53 -17.02
C CYS A 102 -3.14 5.12 -16.90
N LEU A 103 -2.51 5.47 -15.78
CA LEU A 103 -1.08 5.27 -15.54
C LEU A 103 -0.64 3.82 -15.67
N VAL A 104 -1.39 2.88 -15.07
CA VAL A 104 -1.00 1.46 -15.03
C VAL A 104 -0.93 0.81 -16.41
N ASN A 105 -1.60 1.36 -17.42
CA ASN A 105 -1.53 0.85 -18.80
C ASN A 105 -0.16 1.16 -19.45
N GLU A 106 0.52 2.20 -19.00
CA GLU A 106 1.84 2.62 -19.50
C GLU A 106 3.00 1.90 -18.80
N ILE A 107 2.75 1.23 -17.70
CA ILE A 107 3.76 0.62 -16.84
C ILE A 107 3.85 -0.89 -17.12
N ASN A 108 5.06 -1.38 -17.31
CA ASN A 108 5.32 -2.80 -17.51
C ASN A 108 5.18 -3.58 -16.19
N HIS A 109 5.90 -3.15 -15.15
CA HIS A 109 5.83 -3.75 -13.83
C HIS A 109 6.33 -2.79 -12.74
N PHE A 110 6.02 -3.13 -11.49
CA PHE A 110 6.62 -2.55 -10.30
C PHE A 110 7.39 -3.61 -9.51
N ASP A 111 8.48 -3.18 -8.86
CA ASP A 111 9.23 -3.96 -7.88
C ASP A 111 8.70 -3.74 -6.46
N LEU A 112 8.20 -2.54 -6.17
CA LEU A 112 7.57 -2.20 -4.92
C LEU A 112 6.43 -1.20 -5.14
N ILE A 113 5.30 -1.46 -4.49
CA ILE A 113 4.14 -0.59 -4.40
C ILE A 113 3.97 -0.18 -2.94
N PHE A 114 3.83 1.12 -2.68
CA PHE A 114 3.52 1.64 -1.35
C PHE A 114 2.18 2.39 -1.36
N ILE A 115 1.22 1.87 -0.61
CA ILE A 115 -0.11 2.47 -0.45
C ILE A 115 -0.13 3.22 0.86
N ASP A 116 -0.05 4.56 0.77
CA ASP A 116 0.00 5.51 1.88
C ASP A 116 -0.73 6.82 1.50
N GLY A 117 -1.78 6.70 0.70
CA GLY A 117 -2.56 7.82 0.20
C GLY A 117 -3.72 8.21 1.14
N ALA A 118 -4.88 8.47 0.58
CA ALA A 118 -6.07 8.78 1.36
C ALA A 118 -6.56 7.57 2.14
N HIS A 119 -6.65 7.68 3.47
CA HIS A 119 -7.08 6.61 4.35
C HIS A 119 -8.62 6.45 4.43
N ARG A 120 -9.35 7.19 3.62
CA ARG A 120 -10.80 7.07 3.49
C ARG A 120 -11.17 5.83 2.67
N TYR A 121 -12.15 5.05 3.12
CA TYR A 121 -12.69 3.94 2.33
C TYR A 121 -13.34 4.48 1.02
N PRO A 122 -13.14 3.86 -0.13
CA PRO A 122 -12.38 2.62 -0.42
C PRO A 122 -11.01 2.88 -1.10
N PHE A 123 -10.30 3.96 -0.76
CA PHE A 123 -9.10 4.39 -1.50
C PHE A 123 -8.00 3.33 -1.52
N ALA A 124 -7.65 2.75 -0.38
CA ALA A 124 -6.59 1.72 -0.32
C ALA A 124 -6.93 0.49 -1.17
N GLU A 125 -8.20 0.06 -1.21
CA GLU A 125 -8.67 -1.04 -2.05
C GLU A 125 -8.60 -0.69 -3.54
N ILE A 126 -8.90 0.57 -3.91
CA ILE A 126 -8.80 1.04 -5.30
C ILE A 126 -7.34 1.12 -5.72
N ASP A 127 -6.47 1.68 -4.90
CA ASP A 127 -5.04 1.77 -5.15
C ASP A 127 -4.43 0.36 -5.35
N TYR A 128 -4.77 -0.57 -4.47
CA TYR A 128 -4.42 -1.98 -4.60
C TYR A 128 -4.93 -2.57 -5.93
N HIS A 129 -6.21 -2.41 -6.23
CA HIS A 129 -6.86 -2.99 -7.41
C HIS A 129 -6.17 -2.62 -8.72
N TYR A 130 -5.77 -1.36 -8.87
CA TYR A 130 -5.10 -0.90 -10.07
C TYR A 130 -3.63 -1.29 -10.15
N THR A 131 -2.94 -1.40 -9.01
CA THR A 131 -1.49 -1.56 -9.00
C THR A 131 -1.03 -3.02 -8.85
N GLU A 132 -1.82 -3.89 -8.20
CA GLU A 132 -1.39 -5.24 -7.81
C GLU A 132 -1.00 -6.14 -8.99
N LYS A 133 -1.70 -6.03 -10.13
CA LYS A 133 -1.40 -6.79 -11.36
C LYS A 133 -0.08 -6.39 -12.00
N LYS A 134 0.41 -5.20 -11.66
CA LYS A 134 1.70 -4.70 -12.14
C LYS A 134 2.84 -5.02 -11.18
N LEU A 135 2.57 -5.49 -9.97
CA LEU A 135 3.61 -5.94 -9.07
C LEU A 135 4.14 -7.29 -9.53
N ARG A 136 5.45 -7.39 -9.77
CA ARG A 136 6.08 -8.66 -10.14
C ARG A 136 6.03 -9.67 -8.98
N VAL A 137 6.12 -10.94 -9.30
CA VAL A 137 6.33 -12.00 -8.29
C VAL A 137 7.67 -11.76 -7.57
N GLY A 138 7.68 -11.88 -6.26
CA GLY A 138 8.80 -11.49 -5.39
C GLY A 138 8.90 -9.99 -5.14
N GLY A 139 7.98 -9.18 -5.68
CA GLY A 139 7.87 -7.74 -5.37
C GLY A 139 7.16 -7.49 -4.05
N TYR A 140 7.31 -6.27 -3.54
CA TYR A 140 6.76 -5.84 -2.26
C TYR A 140 5.51 -4.98 -2.43
N LEU A 141 4.45 -5.33 -1.70
CA LEU A 141 3.32 -4.44 -1.43
C LEU A 141 3.44 -3.97 0.01
N VAL A 142 3.57 -2.67 0.19
CA VAL A 142 3.61 -2.01 1.51
C VAL A 142 2.29 -1.28 1.70
N LEU A 143 1.63 -1.53 2.82
CA LEU A 143 0.33 -0.93 3.16
C LEU A 143 0.44 -0.24 4.50
N ASP A 144 0.29 1.08 4.51
CA ASP A 144 0.33 1.86 5.75
C ASP A 144 -1.03 1.90 6.45
N ASP A 145 -1.02 2.33 7.69
CA ASP A 145 -2.19 2.54 8.55
C ASP A 145 -3.16 1.35 8.65
N VAL A 146 -2.64 0.12 8.67
CA VAL A 146 -3.46 -1.11 8.78
C VAL A 146 -4.26 -1.21 10.07
N HIS A 147 -4.04 -0.32 11.02
CA HIS A 147 -4.85 -0.20 12.24
C HIS A 147 -6.19 0.51 12.00
N LEU A 148 -6.29 1.36 10.95
CA LEU A 148 -7.52 2.07 10.62
C LEU A 148 -8.55 1.11 10.02
N PRO A 149 -9.82 1.15 10.45
CA PRO A 149 -10.86 0.27 9.91
C PRO A 149 -11.01 0.35 8.40
N SER A 150 -10.81 1.51 7.80
CA SER A 150 -10.91 1.77 6.37
C SER A 150 -9.81 1.08 5.54
N VAL A 151 -8.64 0.82 6.11
CA VAL A 151 -7.51 0.14 5.46
C VAL A 151 -7.41 -1.32 5.90
N ARG A 152 -7.86 -1.61 7.11
CA ARG A 152 -7.79 -2.94 7.72
C ARG A 152 -8.47 -4.04 6.90
N ASN A 153 -9.50 -3.70 6.15
CA ASN A 153 -10.20 -4.68 5.31
C ASN A 153 -9.27 -5.26 4.25
N LEU A 154 -8.51 -4.41 3.55
CA LEU A 154 -7.51 -4.82 2.58
C LEU A 154 -6.40 -5.66 3.25
N PHE A 155 -5.88 -5.24 4.39
CA PHE A 155 -4.90 -6.01 5.16
C PHE A 155 -5.40 -7.42 5.50
N LEU A 156 -6.64 -7.55 5.99
CA LEU A 156 -7.22 -8.84 6.35
C LEU A 156 -7.49 -9.72 5.12
N PHE A 157 -7.83 -9.11 3.99
CA PHE A 157 -7.97 -9.77 2.71
C PHE A 157 -6.62 -10.37 2.28
N LEU A 158 -5.57 -9.55 2.18
CA LEU A 158 -4.23 -9.96 1.75
C LEU A 158 -3.67 -11.11 2.60
N LYS A 159 -3.91 -11.09 3.91
CA LYS A 159 -3.47 -12.18 4.82
C LYS A 159 -4.10 -13.54 4.52
N LYS A 160 -5.21 -13.58 3.80
CA LYS A 160 -5.92 -14.82 3.50
C LYS A 160 -5.70 -15.30 2.07
N GLU A 161 -5.24 -14.42 1.22
CA GLU A 161 -4.97 -14.77 -0.17
C GLU A 161 -3.65 -15.55 -0.30
N LYS A 162 -3.64 -16.58 -1.16
CA LYS A 162 -2.51 -17.52 -1.29
C LYS A 162 -1.32 -16.93 -2.04
N ASN A 163 -1.56 -15.92 -2.87
CA ASN A 163 -0.55 -15.23 -3.65
C ASN A 163 0.19 -14.13 -2.87
N TRP A 164 -0.12 -13.98 -1.58
CA TRP A 164 0.48 -12.99 -0.70
C TRP A 164 1.09 -13.65 0.53
N GLN A 165 2.29 -13.23 0.89
CA GLN A 165 2.95 -13.59 2.14
C GLN A 165 3.19 -12.33 2.96
N LEU A 166 2.60 -12.26 4.15
CA LEU A 166 2.94 -11.23 5.13
C LEU A 166 4.36 -11.49 5.63
N GLU A 167 5.29 -10.55 5.35
CA GLU A 167 6.66 -10.63 5.81
C GLU A 167 6.78 -10.08 7.24
N THR A 168 6.27 -8.86 7.47
CA THR A 168 6.33 -8.22 8.79
C THR A 168 5.32 -7.07 8.89
N ILE A 169 5.13 -6.61 10.12
CA ILE A 169 4.43 -5.35 10.43
C ILE A 169 5.38 -4.52 11.28
N ILE A 170 5.60 -3.28 10.89
CA ILE A 170 6.38 -2.30 11.64
C ILE A 170 5.44 -1.18 12.03
N GLU A 171 5.18 -1.04 13.34
CA GLU A 171 4.17 -0.11 13.86
C GLU A 171 2.80 -0.34 13.22
N HIS A 172 2.38 0.51 12.29
CA HIS A 172 1.09 0.38 11.60
C HIS A 172 1.23 0.04 10.10
N THR A 173 2.44 -0.21 9.63
CA THR A 173 2.75 -0.50 8.22
C THR A 173 3.01 -1.98 8.02
N ALA A 174 2.25 -2.61 7.13
CA ALA A 174 2.39 -4.02 6.78
C ALA A 174 3.18 -4.19 5.47
N PHE A 175 4.06 -5.19 5.44
CA PHE A 175 4.89 -5.55 4.31
C PHE A 175 4.51 -6.92 3.80
N PHE A 176 4.05 -7.00 2.55
CA PHE A 176 3.70 -8.23 1.88
C PHE A 176 4.63 -8.51 0.72
N ILE A 177 4.88 -9.80 0.45
CA ILE A 177 5.58 -10.27 -0.74
C ILE A 177 4.57 -10.96 -1.65
N LYS A 178 4.55 -10.62 -2.93
CA LYS A 178 3.77 -11.35 -3.94
C LYS A 178 4.47 -12.67 -4.25
N THR A 179 3.83 -13.78 -3.92
CA THR A 179 4.44 -15.13 -4.04
C THR A 179 4.12 -15.82 -5.35
N SER A 180 3.01 -15.45 -5.99
CA SER A 180 2.59 -15.96 -7.30
C SER A 180 1.69 -14.93 -7.98
N GLU A 181 1.44 -15.11 -9.27
CA GLU A 181 0.38 -14.34 -9.94
C GLU A 181 -0.99 -14.69 -9.33
N GLU A 182 -1.91 -13.73 -9.43
CA GLU A 182 -3.28 -13.97 -8.99
C GLU A 182 -3.86 -15.15 -9.78
N VAL A 183 -4.40 -16.14 -9.07
CA VAL A 183 -5.21 -17.16 -9.69
C VAL A 183 -6.60 -16.57 -9.86
N ILE A 184 -7.03 -16.38 -11.12
CA ILE A 184 -8.41 -15.98 -11.42
C ILE A 184 -9.31 -17.09 -10.88
N ILE A 185 -10.01 -16.79 -9.81
CA ILE A 185 -10.95 -17.71 -9.18
C ILE A 185 -12.34 -17.30 -9.66
N ASP A 186 -12.90 -18.06 -10.59
CA ASP A 186 -14.27 -17.82 -11.11
C ASP A 186 -15.35 -17.95 -10.02
N ASP A 187 -15.05 -18.71 -8.97
CA ASP A 187 -15.97 -18.91 -7.84
C ASP A 187 -15.52 -18.11 -6.62
N TRP A 188 -16.23 -17.01 -6.33
CA TRP A 188 -16.02 -16.17 -5.16
C TRP A 188 -16.00 -16.97 -3.83
N GLN A 189 -16.67 -18.12 -3.77
CA GLN A 189 -16.70 -18.98 -2.58
C GLN A 189 -15.34 -19.61 -2.27
N ASN A 190 -14.45 -19.72 -3.25
CA ASN A 190 -13.10 -20.26 -3.08
C ASN A 190 -12.08 -19.19 -2.70
N GLN A 191 -12.45 -17.92 -2.74
CA GLN A 191 -11.61 -16.82 -2.32
C GLN A 191 -11.29 -16.92 -0.83
N GLY A 192 -10.04 -16.68 -0.44
CA GLY A 192 -9.53 -16.88 0.92
C GLY A 192 -10.35 -16.17 1.99
N ILE A 193 -10.75 -14.92 1.72
CA ILE A 193 -11.57 -14.11 2.64
C ILE A 193 -12.95 -14.77 2.90
N ASN A 194 -13.51 -15.48 1.94
CA ASN A 194 -14.85 -16.07 2.02
C ASN A 194 -14.88 -17.49 2.60
N GLN A 195 -13.74 -18.13 2.81
CA GLN A 195 -13.69 -19.51 3.32
C GLN A 195 -14.33 -19.70 4.70
N ASN A 196 -14.23 -18.68 5.57
CA ASN A 196 -14.85 -18.73 6.89
C ASN A 196 -16.38 -18.56 6.84
N PHE A 197 -16.91 -17.94 5.78
CA PHE A 197 -18.35 -17.77 5.59
C PHE A 197 -19.06 -19.12 5.44
N LYS A 198 -18.51 -20.04 4.64
CA LYS A 198 -19.05 -21.41 4.48
C LYS A 198 -19.15 -22.16 5.82
N LYS A 199 -18.13 -22.02 6.69
CA LYS A 199 -18.14 -22.68 8.01
C LYS A 199 -19.22 -22.12 8.93
N VAL A 200 -19.38 -20.78 8.95
CA VAL A 200 -20.39 -20.11 9.77
C VAL A 200 -21.81 -20.41 9.24
N GLU A 201 -22.02 -20.43 7.94
CA GLU A 201 -23.30 -20.75 7.31
C GLU A 201 -23.68 -22.22 7.58
N SER A 202 -22.75 -23.15 7.42
CA SER A 202 -22.92 -24.56 7.76
C SER A 202 -23.31 -24.76 9.23
N PHE A 203 -22.62 -24.06 10.15
CA PHE A 203 -22.93 -24.12 11.58
C PHE A 203 -24.32 -23.54 11.89
N LYS A 204 -24.68 -22.38 11.31
CA LYS A 204 -26.03 -21.80 11.45
C LYS A 204 -27.11 -22.75 10.95
N ASN A 205 -26.89 -23.41 9.80
CA ASN A 205 -27.83 -24.35 9.23
C ASN A 205 -27.97 -25.62 10.11
N TYR A 206 -26.85 -26.07 10.69
CA TYR A 206 -26.86 -27.18 11.67
C TYR A 206 -27.68 -26.81 12.91
N ILE A 207 -27.44 -25.63 13.52
CA ILE A 207 -28.24 -25.17 14.67
C ILE A 207 -29.72 -25.02 14.31
N LYS A 208 -30.07 -24.46 13.13
CA LYS A 208 -31.46 -24.38 12.66
C LYS A 208 -32.09 -25.75 12.52
N SER A 209 -31.35 -26.77 12.07
CA SER A 209 -31.84 -28.14 11.97
C SER A 209 -32.14 -28.76 13.31
N LEU A 210 -31.26 -28.57 14.29
CA LEU A 210 -31.47 -29.03 15.67
C LEU A 210 -32.72 -28.40 16.29
N ILE A 211 -32.89 -27.08 16.16
CA ILE A 211 -34.07 -26.37 16.66
C ILE A 211 -35.35 -26.94 16.02
N LYS A 212 -35.35 -27.18 14.71
CA LYS A 212 -36.50 -27.80 14.02
C LYS A 212 -36.82 -29.21 14.52
N GLN A 213 -35.77 -30.00 14.83
CA GLN A 213 -35.99 -31.33 15.43
C GLN A 213 -36.60 -31.22 16.82
N PHE A 214 -36.12 -30.35 17.68
CA PHE A 214 -36.64 -30.11 19.02
C PHE A 214 -38.10 -29.64 19.01
N LEU A 215 -38.48 -28.81 18.03
CA LEU A 215 -39.85 -28.31 17.91
C LEU A 215 -40.83 -29.33 17.28
N ARG A 216 -40.33 -30.42 16.64
CA ARG A 216 -41.15 -31.51 16.10
C ARG A 216 -41.42 -32.64 17.10
N ILE A 217 -40.75 -32.60 18.25
CA ILE A 217 -40.91 -33.60 19.33
C ILE A 217 -41.97 -33.17 20.36
N LYS A 218 -42.62 -32.02 20.13
CA LYS A 218 -43.85 -31.61 20.83
C LYS A 218 -45.04 -31.74 19.88
#